data_dd5d82c55fb5fcfafdee264245e72ca0
#
_entry.id   dd5d82c55fb5fcfafdee264245e72ca0
#
_cell.length_a   1.000
_cell.length_b   1.000
_cell.length_c   1.000
_cell.angle_alpha   90.00
_cell.angle_beta   90.00
_cell.angle_gamma   90.00
#
_symmetry.space_group_name_H-M   'P 1'
#
loop_
_entity.id
_entity.type
_entity.pdbx_description
1 polymer ?
#
loop_
_entity_poly.entity_id
_entity_poly.type
_entity_poly.pdbx_seq_one_letter_code
_entity_poly.pdbx_strand_id
1 'polypeptide(L)'
;HFHNDNSLTIFRDIPGIILACPSNGSDAVKMLRTSVRQAYTGGRIIVFIEPIALYMKKDLHEPIDNKWCFNYPDLNDELPLGEFVTYGRGRALTIISYGNGIYHALKAQPEIEKKLKKKIKIIDLCWLSDIDINSILDEIGRSDKVLIVDECRRSGCHGEGLMASLYEQSKNNLSIKLHAAEDSFIPLGIAATSTLPNHET
;
A
#
# COMPACT_ATOMS: atom_id res chain seq x y z
N HIS A 1 6.32 21.00 9.67
CA HIS A 1 6.74 19.58 9.55
C HIS A 1 5.82 18.64 10.32
N PHE A 2 5.11 19.10 11.35
CA PHE A 2 4.15 18.23 12.06
C PHE A 2 3.00 17.73 11.19
N HIS A 3 2.57 18.52 10.22
CA HIS A 3 1.50 18.13 9.29
C HIS A 3 1.96 17.18 8.18
N ASN A 4 3.25 17.06 7.96
CA ASN A 4 3.82 16.20 6.93
C ASN A 4 4.33 14.87 7.50
N ASP A 5 4.28 14.69 8.82
CA ASP A 5 4.83 13.50 9.45
C ASP A 5 3.89 12.30 9.27
N ASN A 6 4.44 11.17 8.88
CA ASN A 6 3.72 9.93 8.68
C ASN A 6 3.98 9.00 9.87
N SER A 7 3.19 9.18 10.95
CA SER A 7 3.34 8.42 12.20
C SER A 7 2.26 7.33 12.35
N LEU A 8 1.85 6.68 11.28
CA LEU A 8 0.79 5.66 11.28
C LEU A 8 1.10 4.48 12.19
N THR A 9 2.36 4.22 12.41
CA THR A 9 2.85 3.05 13.17
C THR A 9 2.42 3.03 14.61
N ILE A 10 2.09 4.19 15.21
CA ILE A 10 1.54 4.24 16.57
C ILE A 10 0.24 3.43 16.71
N PHE A 11 -0.57 3.36 15.65
CA PHE A 11 -1.83 2.60 15.66
C PHE A 11 -1.61 1.08 15.59
N ARG A 12 -0.46 0.65 15.10
CA ARG A 12 -0.11 -0.77 15.04
C ARG A 12 0.06 -1.39 16.42
N ASP A 13 0.49 -0.61 17.40
CA ASP A 13 0.69 -1.05 18.79
C ASP A 13 -0.62 -1.11 19.59
N ILE A 14 -1.73 -0.58 19.08
CA ILE A 14 -3.00 -0.51 19.79
C ILE A 14 -3.90 -1.69 19.36
N PRO A 15 -4.12 -2.69 20.24
CA PRO A 15 -4.96 -3.84 19.90
C PRO A 15 -6.40 -3.43 19.55
N GLY A 16 -6.95 -4.04 18.50
CA GLY A 16 -8.35 -3.87 18.13
C GLY A 16 -8.66 -2.66 17.22
N ILE A 17 -7.70 -1.78 16.95
CA ILE A 17 -7.85 -0.76 15.92
C ILE A 17 -7.73 -1.40 14.54
N ILE A 18 -8.70 -1.10 13.67
CA ILE A 18 -8.60 -1.37 12.23
C ILE A 18 -7.98 -0.15 11.56
N LEU A 19 -6.91 -0.37 10.80
CA LEU A 19 -6.22 0.68 10.08
C LEU A 19 -6.45 0.51 8.59
N ALA A 20 -7.13 1.48 7.96
CA ALA A 20 -7.49 1.50 6.55
C ALA A 20 -6.71 2.62 5.83
N CYS A 21 -6.12 2.32 4.68
CA CYS A 21 -5.39 3.29 3.86
C CYS A 21 -5.64 3.02 2.37
N PRO A 22 -6.71 3.56 1.77
CA PRO A 22 -6.99 3.38 0.36
C PRO A 22 -5.96 4.09 -0.52
N SER A 23 -5.73 3.55 -1.71
CA SER A 23 -4.81 4.12 -2.69
C SER A 23 -5.53 4.88 -3.81
N ASN A 24 -6.83 4.65 -4.00
CA ASN A 24 -7.64 5.31 -5.04
C ASN A 24 -9.07 5.55 -4.57
N GLY A 25 -9.80 6.40 -5.29
CA GLY A 25 -11.14 6.84 -4.91
C GLY A 25 -12.20 5.73 -4.94
N SER A 26 -12.11 4.76 -5.85
CA SER A 26 -13.05 3.63 -5.91
C SER A 26 -12.92 2.76 -4.67
N ASP A 27 -11.70 2.36 -4.33
CA ASP A 27 -11.44 1.53 -3.17
C ASP A 27 -11.69 2.29 -1.86
N ALA A 28 -11.42 3.61 -1.82
CA ALA A 28 -11.77 4.45 -0.69
C ALA A 28 -13.27 4.37 -0.35
N VAL A 29 -14.15 4.46 -1.36
CA VAL A 29 -15.60 4.35 -1.15
C VAL A 29 -15.99 2.96 -0.64
N LYS A 30 -15.48 1.89 -1.25
CA LYS A 30 -15.75 0.50 -0.83
C LYS A 30 -15.29 0.24 0.60
N MET A 31 -14.06 0.67 0.93
CA MET A 31 -13.47 0.53 2.26
C MET A 31 -14.23 1.37 3.31
N LEU A 32 -14.68 2.57 2.96
CA LEU A 32 -15.47 3.40 3.88
C LEU A 32 -16.80 2.74 4.22
N ARG A 33 -17.48 2.12 3.24
CA ARG A 33 -18.71 1.36 3.49
C ARG A 33 -18.46 0.18 4.44
N THR A 34 -17.39 -0.60 4.20
CA THR A 34 -16.96 -1.66 5.11
C THR A 34 -16.66 -1.12 6.51
N SER A 35 -15.94 0.01 6.60
CA SER A 35 -15.59 0.65 7.87
C SER A 35 -16.82 1.06 8.66
N VAL A 36 -17.79 1.72 8.02
CA VAL A 36 -19.05 2.13 8.66
C VAL A 36 -19.83 0.89 9.14
N ARG A 37 -19.93 -0.14 8.33
CA ARG A 37 -20.60 -1.40 8.70
C ARG A 37 -19.90 -2.06 9.90
N GLN A 38 -18.57 -2.16 9.89
CA GLN A 38 -17.80 -2.74 11.00
C GLN A 38 -17.96 -1.93 12.31
N ALA A 39 -17.98 -0.61 12.22
CA ALA A 39 -18.22 0.25 13.39
C ALA A 39 -19.62 0.04 13.96
N TYR A 40 -20.65 0.01 13.10
CA TYR A 40 -22.05 -0.10 13.50
C TYR A 40 -22.44 -1.49 14.01
N THR A 41 -22.05 -2.53 13.30
CA THR A 41 -22.49 -3.92 13.61
C THR A 41 -21.49 -4.67 14.47
N GLY A 42 -20.19 -4.36 14.35
CA GLY A 42 -19.11 -5.06 15.04
C GLY A 42 -18.52 -4.29 16.23
N GLY A 43 -18.95 -3.03 16.47
CA GLY A 43 -18.39 -2.19 17.53
C GLY A 43 -16.88 -1.93 17.35
N ARG A 44 -16.35 -2.00 16.11
CA ARG A 44 -14.93 -1.85 15.83
C ARG A 44 -14.54 -0.38 15.73
N ILE A 45 -13.32 -0.07 16.11
CA ILE A 45 -12.71 1.25 15.93
C ILE A 45 -11.88 1.22 14.67
N ILE A 46 -12.19 2.11 13.72
CA ILE A 46 -11.47 2.23 12.46
C ILE A 46 -10.78 3.59 12.39
N VAL A 47 -9.47 3.56 12.11
CA VAL A 47 -8.70 4.74 11.70
C VAL A 47 -8.60 4.69 10.18
N PHE A 48 -9.29 5.61 9.52
CA PHE A 48 -9.31 5.71 8.07
C PHE A 48 -8.35 6.81 7.62
N ILE A 49 -7.28 6.41 6.92
CA ILE A 49 -6.21 7.29 6.49
C ILE A 49 -6.47 7.72 5.06
N GLU A 50 -6.46 9.02 4.83
CA GLU A 50 -6.68 9.60 3.52
C GLU A 50 -5.37 10.21 2.99
N PRO A 51 -4.71 9.57 2.00
CA PRO A 51 -3.49 10.12 1.41
C PRO A 51 -3.76 11.42 0.64
N ILE A 52 -3.58 12.57 1.28
CA ILE A 52 -3.88 13.90 0.73
C ILE A 52 -3.16 14.15 -0.61
N ALA A 53 -1.95 13.62 -0.77
CA ALA A 53 -1.18 13.74 -2.00
C ALA A 53 -1.87 13.14 -3.24
N LEU A 54 -2.84 12.23 -3.04
CA LEU A 54 -3.59 11.58 -4.12
C LEU A 54 -4.88 12.33 -4.50
N TYR A 55 -5.38 13.27 -3.68
CA TYR A 55 -6.70 13.90 -3.91
C TYR A 55 -6.85 14.55 -5.27
N MET A 56 -5.81 15.23 -5.74
CA MET A 56 -5.85 15.94 -7.01
C MET A 56 -5.17 15.17 -8.16
N LYS A 57 -4.73 13.94 -7.91
CA LYS A 57 -4.11 13.12 -8.95
C LYS A 57 -5.17 12.57 -9.90
N LYS A 58 -4.95 12.77 -11.20
CA LYS A 58 -5.77 12.25 -12.29
C LYS A 58 -4.95 11.39 -13.24
N ASP A 59 -3.69 11.76 -13.41
CA ASP A 59 -2.78 11.16 -14.37
C ASP A 59 -1.79 10.23 -13.68
N LEU A 60 -1.43 9.14 -14.34
CA LEU A 60 -0.48 8.16 -13.82
C LEU A 60 0.88 8.24 -14.53
N HIS A 61 0.90 8.19 -15.85
CA HIS A 61 2.14 8.14 -16.62
C HIS A 61 2.41 9.43 -17.39
N GLU A 62 1.44 9.94 -18.13
CA GLU A 62 1.57 11.08 -19.00
C GLU A 62 0.54 12.16 -18.64
N PRO A 63 0.83 13.45 -18.87
CA PRO A 63 -0.14 14.50 -18.65
C PRO A 63 -1.44 14.25 -19.43
N ILE A 64 -2.56 14.39 -18.74
CA ILE A 64 -3.92 14.23 -19.29
C ILE A 64 -4.25 12.77 -19.70
N ASP A 65 -3.53 11.77 -19.16
CA ASP A 65 -3.84 10.36 -19.44
C ASP A 65 -5.04 9.84 -18.64
N ASN A 66 -5.44 10.55 -17.60
CA ASN A 66 -6.54 10.23 -16.68
C ASN A 66 -6.52 8.80 -16.14
N LYS A 67 -5.36 8.13 -16.15
CA LYS A 67 -5.24 6.71 -15.72
C LYS A 67 -5.32 6.53 -14.21
N TRP A 68 -5.36 7.62 -13.44
CA TRP A 68 -5.63 7.60 -12.01
C TRP A 68 -7.07 8.01 -11.68
N CYS A 69 -7.96 8.07 -12.68
CA CYS A 69 -9.39 8.28 -12.48
C CYS A 69 -10.10 6.94 -12.45
N PHE A 70 -10.80 6.65 -11.38
CA PHE A 70 -11.52 5.40 -11.15
C PHE A 70 -13.02 5.66 -11.17
N ASN A 71 -13.79 4.68 -11.67
CA ASN A 71 -15.25 4.76 -11.65
C ASN A 71 -15.75 4.69 -10.20
N TYR A 72 -16.80 5.44 -9.91
CA TYR A 72 -17.51 5.31 -8.65
C TYR A 72 -18.12 3.90 -8.57
N PRO A 73 -17.90 3.15 -7.47
CA PRO A 73 -18.37 1.77 -7.36
C PRO A 73 -19.89 1.71 -7.19
N ASP A 74 -20.50 0.56 -7.53
CA ASP A 74 -21.91 0.32 -7.33
C ASP A 74 -22.31 0.44 -5.85
N LEU A 75 -23.60 0.70 -5.58
CA LEU A 75 -24.09 1.06 -4.23
C LEU A 75 -23.75 0.02 -3.15
N ASN A 76 -23.68 -1.24 -3.52
CA ASN A 76 -23.43 -2.34 -2.58
C ASN A 76 -21.99 -2.87 -2.62
N ASP A 77 -21.14 -2.26 -3.44
CA ASP A 77 -19.74 -2.69 -3.52
C ASP A 77 -19.00 -2.30 -2.26
N GLU A 78 -18.43 -3.29 -1.62
CA GLU A 78 -17.54 -3.17 -0.46
C GLU A 78 -16.20 -3.85 -0.75
N LEU A 79 -15.15 -3.40 -0.08
CA LEU A 79 -13.90 -4.13 0.02
C LEU A 79 -13.83 -4.71 1.43
N PRO A 80 -14.02 -6.03 1.60
CA PRO A 80 -14.01 -6.68 2.89
C PRO A 80 -12.72 -6.45 3.68
N LEU A 81 -12.82 -6.50 5.00
CA LEU A 81 -11.67 -6.35 5.88
C LEU A 81 -10.63 -7.44 5.60
N GLY A 82 -9.37 -7.04 5.47
CA GLY A 82 -8.24 -7.93 5.19
C GLY A 82 -8.05 -8.27 3.71
N GLU A 83 -8.99 -7.93 2.84
CA GLU A 83 -8.82 -8.10 1.39
C GLU A 83 -7.89 -7.01 0.81
N PHE A 84 -7.16 -7.38 -0.21
CA PHE A 84 -6.20 -6.53 -0.93
C PHE A 84 -6.55 -6.48 -2.43
N VAL A 85 -5.95 -5.52 -3.12
CA VAL A 85 -6.12 -5.37 -4.58
C VAL A 85 -4.82 -5.70 -5.30
N THR A 86 -4.90 -6.41 -6.43
CA THR A 86 -3.72 -6.79 -7.23
C THR A 86 -3.74 -6.12 -8.59
N TYR A 87 -2.62 -5.50 -8.96
CA TYR A 87 -2.37 -4.93 -10.27
C TYR A 87 -1.32 -5.77 -11.01
N GLY A 88 -1.61 -6.12 -12.26
CA GLY A 88 -0.74 -6.95 -13.08
C GLY A 88 -0.80 -8.44 -12.70
N ARG A 89 -0.08 -9.28 -13.47
CA ARG A 89 -0.05 -10.73 -13.29
C ARG A 89 1.37 -11.30 -13.45
N GLY A 90 2.37 -10.43 -13.35
CA GLY A 90 3.77 -10.82 -13.48
C GLY A 90 4.27 -11.66 -12.32
N ARG A 91 5.41 -12.35 -12.55
CA ARG A 91 6.03 -13.24 -11.55
C ARG A 91 7.51 -12.91 -11.31
N ALA A 92 8.04 -11.87 -11.96
CA ALA A 92 9.46 -11.54 -11.83
C ALA A 92 9.78 -10.80 -10.53
N LEU A 93 8.80 -10.05 -10.03
CA LEU A 93 8.85 -9.27 -8.81
C LEU A 93 7.42 -9.02 -8.35
N THR A 94 7.16 -9.14 -7.06
CA THR A 94 5.95 -8.62 -6.42
C THR A 94 6.31 -7.38 -5.61
N ILE A 95 5.66 -6.25 -5.89
CA ILE A 95 5.75 -5.04 -5.06
C ILE A 95 4.53 -5.02 -4.15
N ILE A 96 4.72 -4.78 -2.86
CA ILE A 96 3.63 -4.67 -1.88
C ILE A 96 3.70 -3.27 -1.27
N SER A 97 2.57 -2.56 -1.29
CA SER A 97 2.49 -1.22 -0.72
C SER A 97 1.04 -0.85 -0.36
N TYR A 98 0.82 0.41 -0.05
CA TYR A 98 -0.47 1.02 0.26
C TYR A 98 -0.44 2.53 -0.02
N GLY A 99 -1.61 3.17 -0.11
CA GLY A 99 -1.71 4.63 -0.26
C GLY A 99 -0.87 5.19 -1.41
N ASN A 100 -0.05 6.21 -1.13
CA ASN A 100 0.82 6.83 -2.13
C ASN A 100 1.81 5.87 -2.78
N GLY A 101 2.28 4.86 -2.04
CA GLY A 101 3.24 3.88 -2.53
C GLY A 101 2.70 3.09 -3.73
N ILE A 102 1.39 2.85 -3.80
CA ILE A 102 0.76 2.20 -4.95
C ILE A 102 0.81 3.08 -6.19
N TYR A 103 0.52 4.39 -6.05
CA TYR A 103 0.64 5.33 -7.15
C TYR A 103 2.07 5.33 -7.72
N HIS A 104 3.08 5.40 -6.84
CA HIS A 104 4.49 5.39 -7.24
C HIS A 104 4.92 4.05 -7.84
N ALA A 105 4.48 2.93 -7.29
CA ALA A 105 4.77 1.60 -7.82
C ALA A 105 4.20 1.39 -9.22
N LEU A 106 2.94 1.79 -9.45
CA LEU A 106 2.30 1.72 -10.77
C LEU A 106 2.95 2.68 -11.77
N LYS A 107 3.39 3.86 -11.32
CA LYS A 107 4.11 4.80 -12.17
C LYS A 107 5.48 4.26 -12.60
N ALA A 108 6.20 3.57 -11.69
CA ALA A 108 7.50 2.94 -11.97
C ALA A 108 7.39 1.63 -12.76
N GLN A 109 6.22 0.97 -12.74
CA GLN A 109 6.03 -0.36 -13.33
C GLN A 109 6.54 -0.50 -14.77
N PRO A 110 6.24 0.41 -15.74
CA PRO A 110 6.70 0.27 -17.11
C PRO A 110 8.22 0.24 -17.24
N GLU A 111 8.92 1.06 -16.46
CA GLU A 111 10.38 1.11 -16.47
C GLU A 111 11.00 -0.14 -15.86
N ILE A 112 10.47 -0.59 -14.72
CA ILE A 112 10.89 -1.83 -14.06
C ILE A 112 10.72 -3.03 -15.02
N GLU A 113 9.55 -3.16 -15.65
CA GLU A 113 9.26 -4.24 -16.59
C GLU A 113 10.19 -4.19 -17.82
N LYS A 114 10.51 -3.00 -18.32
CA LYS A 114 11.46 -2.79 -19.40
C LYS A 114 12.88 -3.25 -19.00
N LYS A 115 13.34 -2.85 -17.80
CA LYS A 115 14.66 -3.24 -17.26
C LYS A 115 14.76 -4.76 -17.03
N LEU A 116 13.72 -5.34 -16.44
CA LEU A 116 13.67 -6.79 -16.16
C LEU A 116 13.36 -7.63 -17.40
N LYS A 117 12.83 -7.04 -18.46
CA LYS A 117 12.25 -7.73 -19.64
C LYS A 117 11.18 -8.76 -19.23
N LYS A 118 10.48 -8.52 -18.15
CA LYS A 118 9.47 -9.41 -17.56
C LYS A 118 8.39 -8.59 -16.90
N LYS A 119 7.18 -9.15 -16.81
CA LYS A 119 6.06 -8.54 -16.09
C LYS A 119 6.20 -8.71 -14.59
N ILE A 120 5.72 -7.70 -13.87
CA ILE A 120 5.66 -7.67 -12.41
C ILE A 120 4.21 -7.63 -11.92
N LYS A 121 4.04 -7.78 -10.60
CA LYS A 121 2.78 -7.69 -9.88
C LYS A 121 2.91 -6.64 -8.79
N ILE A 122 1.81 -5.93 -8.51
CA ILE A 122 1.73 -4.96 -7.41
C ILE A 122 0.53 -5.33 -6.56
N ILE A 123 0.72 -5.46 -5.25
CA ILE A 123 -0.31 -5.72 -4.26
C ILE A 123 -0.53 -4.44 -3.45
N ASP A 124 -1.76 -3.97 -3.47
CA ASP A 124 -2.25 -2.87 -2.63
C ASP A 124 -2.91 -3.46 -1.40
N LEU A 125 -2.31 -3.26 -0.25
CA LEU A 125 -2.80 -3.83 1.01
C LEU A 125 -4.17 -3.33 1.41
N CYS A 126 -4.51 -2.08 1.11
CA CYS A 126 -5.73 -1.39 1.53
C CYS A 126 -5.92 -1.35 3.06
N TRP A 127 -5.87 -2.50 3.73
CA TRP A 127 -5.94 -2.65 5.18
C TRP A 127 -4.55 -2.91 5.76
N LEU A 128 -4.16 -2.13 6.78
CA LEU A 128 -2.83 -2.24 7.43
C LEU A 128 -2.89 -2.99 8.77
N SER A 129 -4.08 -3.40 9.17
CA SER A 129 -4.35 -4.36 10.25
C SER A 129 -5.22 -5.50 9.72
N ASP A 130 -5.30 -6.59 10.44
CA ASP A 130 -6.05 -7.80 10.06
C ASP A 130 -5.62 -8.36 8.67
N ILE A 131 -4.32 -8.25 8.35
CA ILE A 131 -3.76 -8.70 7.06
C ILE A 131 -3.74 -10.23 7.01
N ASP A 132 -4.37 -10.81 5.99
CA ASP A 132 -4.27 -12.26 5.73
C ASP A 132 -2.96 -12.59 5.00
N ILE A 133 -1.95 -12.96 5.78
CA ILE A 133 -0.62 -13.30 5.28
C ILE A 133 -0.65 -14.50 4.34
N ASN A 134 -1.51 -15.50 4.59
CA ASN A 134 -1.60 -16.68 3.73
C ASN A 134 -2.14 -16.31 2.35
N SER A 135 -3.19 -15.49 2.28
CA SER A 135 -3.71 -14.98 1.01
C SER A 135 -2.68 -14.15 0.25
N ILE A 136 -1.87 -13.35 0.94
CA ILE A 136 -0.75 -12.61 0.30
C ILE A 136 0.32 -13.57 -0.21
N LEU A 137 0.68 -14.60 0.55
CA LEU A 137 1.66 -15.61 0.10
C LEU A 137 1.15 -16.39 -1.11
N ASP A 138 -0.13 -16.75 -1.14
CA ASP A 138 -0.76 -17.40 -2.29
C ASP A 138 -0.76 -16.49 -3.52
N GLU A 139 -1.02 -15.20 -3.34
CA GLU A 139 -0.98 -14.21 -4.42
C GLU A 139 0.45 -13.94 -4.91
N ILE A 140 1.46 -13.88 -4.03
CA ILE A 140 2.88 -13.85 -4.41
C ILE A 140 3.18 -15.08 -5.28
N GLY A 141 2.71 -16.25 -4.87
CA GLY A 141 2.75 -17.48 -5.64
C GLY A 141 4.18 -17.94 -5.90
N ARG A 142 4.56 -17.99 -7.21
CA ARG A 142 5.89 -18.43 -7.63
C ARG A 142 6.92 -17.30 -7.76
N SER A 143 6.58 -16.08 -7.37
CA SER A 143 7.56 -14.99 -7.29
C SER A 143 8.45 -15.24 -6.08
N ASP A 144 9.76 -15.31 -6.31
CA ASP A 144 10.75 -15.45 -5.23
C ASP A 144 11.28 -14.10 -4.74
N LYS A 145 10.89 -13.00 -5.40
CA LYS A 145 11.32 -11.63 -5.13
C LYS A 145 10.15 -10.77 -4.72
N VAL A 146 10.28 -10.17 -3.56
CA VAL A 146 9.29 -9.25 -2.99
C VAL A 146 9.97 -7.93 -2.62
N LEU A 147 9.39 -6.82 -3.04
CA LEU A 147 9.76 -5.48 -2.59
C LEU A 147 8.58 -4.89 -1.82
N ILE A 148 8.78 -4.62 -0.54
CA ILE A 148 7.82 -3.88 0.27
C ILE A 148 8.21 -2.41 0.20
N VAL A 149 7.26 -1.54 -0.13
CA VAL A 149 7.44 -0.08 -0.16
C VAL A 149 6.54 0.54 0.91
N ASP A 150 7.14 1.31 1.81
CA ASP A 150 6.45 1.91 2.94
C ASP A 150 6.85 3.39 3.11
N GLU A 151 5.88 4.28 3.21
CA GLU A 151 6.14 5.72 3.40
C GLU A 151 6.45 6.08 4.85
N CYS A 152 6.20 5.18 5.80
CA CYS A 152 6.60 5.40 7.19
C CYS A 152 8.12 5.29 7.35
N ARG A 153 8.64 5.90 8.42
CA ARG A 153 10.04 5.73 8.81
C ARG A 153 10.40 4.26 8.90
N ARG A 154 11.62 3.94 8.49
CA ARG A 154 12.08 2.55 8.43
C ARG A 154 11.91 1.81 9.75
N SER A 155 12.29 2.45 10.86
CA SER A 155 12.19 1.84 12.17
C SER A 155 10.74 1.75 12.65
N GLY A 156 10.24 0.53 12.77
CA GLY A 156 8.90 0.22 13.28
C GLY A 156 7.76 0.36 12.25
N CYS A 157 8.04 0.55 10.96
CA CYS A 157 7.00 0.70 9.95
C CYS A 157 6.15 -0.58 9.78
N HIS A 158 5.00 -0.46 9.11
CA HIS A 158 4.14 -1.61 8.80
C HIS A 158 4.86 -2.66 7.95
N GLY A 159 5.72 -2.20 7.03
CA GLY A 159 6.53 -3.06 6.17
C GLY A 159 7.48 -3.98 6.93
N GLU A 160 8.02 -3.58 8.09
CA GLU A 160 8.85 -4.46 8.92
C GLU A 160 8.05 -5.64 9.47
N GLY A 161 6.86 -5.39 10.01
CA GLY A 161 6.00 -6.44 10.51
C GLY A 161 5.50 -7.37 9.42
N LEU A 162 5.13 -6.81 8.27
CA LEU A 162 4.73 -7.59 7.12
C LEU A 162 5.88 -8.48 6.63
N MET A 163 7.09 -7.94 6.53
CA MET A 163 8.28 -8.69 6.13
C MET A 163 8.55 -9.86 7.10
N ALA A 164 8.48 -9.61 8.41
CA ALA A 164 8.66 -10.64 9.42
C ALA A 164 7.61 -11.76 9.28
N SER A 165 6.33 -11.40 9.15
CA SER A 165 5.24 -12.37 8.99
C SER A 165 5.35 -13.17 7.69
N LEU A 166 5.75 -12.54 6.58
CA LEU A 166 5.98 -13.24 5.33
C LEU A 166 7.14 -14.25 5.43
N TYR A 167 8.24 -13.90 6.11
CA TYR A 167 9.33 -14.84 6.33
C TYR A 167 8.93 -15.99 7.24
N GLU A 168 8.20 -15.70 8.32
CA GLU A 168 7.79 -16.73 9.30
C GLU A 168 6.84 -17.75 8.70
N GLN A 169 5.87 -17.29 7.87
CA GLN A 169 4.81 -18.16 7.35
C GLN A 169 5.11 -18.73 5.96
N SER A 170 6.12 -18.19 5.27
CA SER A 170 6.49 -18.69 3.93
C SER A 170 7.14 -20.08 4.01
N LYS A 171 6.62 -20.98 3.19
CA LYS A 171 7.26 -22.29 2.94
C LYS A 171 8.36 -22.22 1.86
N ASN A 172 8.46 -21.08 1.19
CA ASN A 172 9.40 -20.84 0.10
C ASN A 172 10.54 -19.92 0.57
N ASN A 173 11.68 -20.00 -0.10
CA ASN A 173 12.79 -19.09 0.17
C ASN A 173 12.53 -17.75 -0.56
N LEU A 174 11.80 -16.83 0.10
CA LEU A 174 11.52 -15.50 -0.42
C LEU A 174 12.71 -14.57 -0.23
N SER A 175 13.05 -13.83 -1.29
CA SER A 175 13.98 -12.70 -1.20
C SER A 175 13.17 -11.41 -1.02
N ILE A 176 13.05 -10.95 0.21
CA ILE A 176 12.27 -9.75 0.54
C ILE A 176 13.21 -8.58 0.80
N LYS A 177 12.92 -7.43 0.18
CA LYS A 177 13.52 -6.13 0.52
C LYS A 177 12.46 -5.17 0.99
N LEU A 178 12.81 -4.35 1.96
CA LEU A 178 12.00 -3.24 2.43
C LEU A 178 12.66 -1.93 1.97
N HIS A 179 11.90 -1.12 1.24
CA HIS A 179 12.21 0.26 0.91
C HIS A 179 11.25 1.16 1.68
N ALA A 180 11.76 1.88 2.65
CA ALA A 180 10.98 2.73 3.55
C ALA A 180 11.58 4.13 3.61
N ALA A 181 10.83 5.09 4.18
CA ALA A 181 11.35 6.42 4.41
C ALA A 181 12.52 6.43 5.39
N GLU A 182 13.32 7.48 5.33
CA GLU A 182 14.42 7.71 6.27
C GLU A 182 13.89 7.86 7.71
N ASP A 183 14.71 7.47 8.70
CA ASP A 183 14.40 7.64 10.13
C ASP A 183 14.54 9.11 10.56
N SER A 184 13.77 9.97 9.93
CA SER A 184 13.76 11.41 10.17
C SER A 184 12.33 11.97 10.07
N PHE A 185 12.13 13.20 10.54
CA PHE A 185 10.95 13.95 10.17
C PHE A 185 10.96 14.27 8.68
N ILE A 186 9.80 14.26 8.05
CA ILE A 186 9.67 14.63 6.64
C ILE A 186 9.95 16.14 6.50
N PRO A 187 10.96 16.55 5.73
CA PRO A 187 11.25 17.95 5.51
C PRO A 187 10.16 18.63 4.66
N LEU A 188 10.13 19.94 4.68
CA LEU A 188 9.18 20.73 3.90
C LEU A 188 9.63 20.92 2.44
N GLY A 189 8.66 21.12 1.56
CA GLY A 189 8.91 21.43 0.16
C GLY A 189 9.60 20.29 -0.59
N ILE A 190 10.43 20.64 -1.56
CA ILE A 190 11.10 19.68 -2.45
C ILE A 190 12.04 18.71 -1.68
N ALA A 191 12.55 19.11 -0.52
CA ALA A 191 13.39 18.25 0.29
C ALA A 191 12.68 16.97 0.79
N ALA A 192 11.36 16.94 0.83
CA ALA A 192 10.59 15.74 1.18
C ALA A 192 10.88 14.58 0.22
N THR A 193 11.17 14.86 -1.06
CA THR A 193 11.47 13.83 -2.06
C THR A 193 12.75 13.05 -1.81
N SER A 194 13.65 13.59 -0.99
CA SER A 194 14.91 12.91 -0.63
C SER A 194 14.77 11.93 0.53
N THR A 195 13.68 12.01 1.30
CA THR A 195 13.47 11.18 2.49
C THR A 195 12.35 10.16 2.34
N LEU A 196 11.50 10.33 1.32
CA LEU A 196 10.37 9.46 1.05
C LEU A 196 10.62 8.57 -0.17
N PRO A 197 10.16 7.30 -0.14
CA PRO A 197 10.11 6.46 -1.33
C PRO A 197 9.28 7.13 -2.43
N ASN A 198 9.78 7.08 -3.65
CA ASN A 198 9.07 7.59 -4.83
C ASN A 198 9.38 6.72 -6.05
N HIS A 199 8.81 7.06 -7.22
CA HIS A 199 8.96 6.25 -8.43
C HIS A 199 10.35 6.31 -9.09
N GLU A 200 11.25 7.15 -8.60
CA GLU A 200 12.64 7.29 -9.08
C GLU A 200 13.63 6.51 -8.19
N THR A 201 13.27 6.25 -6.91
CA THR A 201 14.08 5.52 -5.93
C THR A 201 13.78 4.04 -5.94
#